data_a48a50129e272cb5d7936cf8fac86955
#
_entry.id   a48a50129e272cb5d7936cf8fac86955
#
_cell.length_a   1.000
_cell.length_b   1.000
_cell.length_c   1.000
_cell.angle_alpha   90.00
_cell.angle_beta   90.00
_cell.angle_gamma   90.00
#
_symmetry.space_group_name_H-M   'P 1'
#
loop_
_entity.id
_entity.type
_entity.pdbx_description
1 polymer ?
#
loop_
_entity_poly.entity_id
_entity_poly.type
_entity_poly.pdbx_seq_one_letter_code
_entity_poly.pdbx_strand_id
1 'polypeptide(L)'
;MLFDEIIDDTYEVSEYPALAGLAQEWLETRPFAGLRVLAATPVFRNTLVQYRALLAGGADLSVGISNDSDAGAEMPCDSGIVALLRESNIPVVGLQDALKVESRGEGFDLILDCAGQFSACHPKYGFVELTRSGVQFYENSEKPVYVADSGIVKRIETSLGTGEGYVRALLQLGYGNAGRNGADAGSDGAAFAGKSFVVFGSGKVGQGIVLQLLREGAHVQVVTDKTRGVSPFLDANGVPVADCNDLKSVVALVSAADFVVTATGVKGALDRPELTAALLSSKAVLANMGVEDEYGSSVPAGRVLAEKKPLNFILEEPTHLKYIDASLALHGALGELLVREAADASDKKNAGPMDPPSELEQRILSMTMQDGLIGPEIAEMLSL
;
A
#
# COMPACT_ATOMS: atom_id res chain seq x y z
N MET A 1 -8.97 12.89 -21.42
CA MET A 1 -9.27 13.79 -20.26
C MET A 1 -8.03 14.60 -19.92
N LEU A 2 -8.14 15.66 -19.10
CA LEU A 2 -6.95 16.47 -18.76
C LEU A 2 -5.82 15.64 -18.11
N PHE A 3 -6.15 14.61 -17.35
CA PHE A 3 -5.14 13.77 -16.71
C PHE A 3 -4.54 12.66 -17.61
N ASP A 4 -5.10 12.39 -18.80
CA ASP A 4 -4.49 11.44 -19.74
C ASP A 4 -3.12 11.92 -20.19
N GLU A 5 -2.99 13.22 -20.52
CA GLU A 5 -1.69 13.83 -20.87
C GLU A 5 -0.68 13.69 -19.74
N ILE A 6 -1.12 13.88 -18.49
CA ILE A 6 -0.23 13.73 -17.31
C ILE A 6 0.25 12.29 -17.16
N ILE A 7 -0.64 11.31 -17.37
CA ILE A 7 -0.25 9.88 -17.30
C ILE A 7 0.76 9.59 -18.41
N ASP A 8 0.45 9.97 -19.65
CA ASP A 8 1.26 9.63 -20.82
C ASP A 8 2.62 10.36 -20.85
N ASP A 9 2.70 11.56 -20.23
CA ASP A 9 3.95 12.31 -20.07
C ASP A 9 4.82 11.80 -18.89
N THR A 10 4.22 11.09 -17.92
CA THR A 10 4.90 10.72 -16.69
C THR A 10 5.33 9.26 -16.67
N TYR A 11 4.51 8.35 -17.21
CA TYR A 11 4.69 6.92 -17.07
C TYR A 11 4.80 6.19 -18.40
N GLU A 12 5.71 5.24 -18.46
CA GLU A 12 5.76 4.27 -19.54
C GLU A 12 4.75 3.13 -19.30
N VAL A 13 4.17 2.58 -20.35
CA VAL A 13 3.19 1.48 -20.26
C VAL A 13 3.74 0.26 -19.51
N SER A 14 5.05 0.03 -19.60
CA SER A 14 5.75 -1.03 -18.85
C SER A 14 5.76 -0.84 -17.33
N GLU A 15 5.41 0.35 -16.82
CA GLU A 15 5.24 0.60 -15.39
C GLU A 15 3.84 0.21 -14.87
N TYR A 16 2.84 0.08 -15.77
CA TYR A 16 1.46 -0.28 -15.40
C TYR A 16 0.81 -1.29 -16.36
N PRO A 17 1.49 -2.40 -16.68
CA PRO A 17 1.03 -3.33 -17.71
C PRO A 17 -0.30 -4.00 -17.37
N ALA A 18 -0.59 -4.25 -16.08
CA ALA A 18 -1.84 -4.88 -15.67
C ALA A 18 -3.04 -3.93 -15.85
N LEU A 19 -2.91 -2.67 -15.43
CA LEU A 19 -3.96 -1.65 -15.65
C LEU A 19 -4.12 -1.33 -17.14
N ALA A 20 -3.03 -1.27 -17.91
CA ALA A 20 -3.10 -1.04 -19.36
C ALA A 20 -3.83 -2.19 -20.07
N GLY A 21 -3.51 -3.43 -19.70
CA GLY A 21 -4.16 -4.61 -20.27
C GLY A 21 -5.66 -4.67 -19.93
N LEU A 22 -6.02 -4.39 -18.67
CA LEU A 22 -7.43 -4.29 -18.27
C LEU A 22 -8.15 -3.15 -18.99
N ALA A 23 -7.53 -1.97 -19.10
CA ALA A 23 -8.13 -0.83 -19.80
C ALA A 23 -8.43 -1.16 -21.26
N GLN A 24 -7.51 -1.86 -21.95
CA GLN A 24 -7.71 -2.31 -23.35
C GLN A 24 -8.90 -3.29 -23.44
N GLU A 25 -8.97 -4.27 -22.56
CA GLU A 25 -10.08 -5.24 -22.53
C GLU A 25 -11.41 -4.56 -22.19
N TRP A 26 -11.39 -3.65 -21.22
CA TRP A 26 -12.60 -2.96 -20.78
C TRP A 26 -13.12 -1.92 -21.79
N LEU A 27 -12.31 -1.42 -22.70
CA LEU A 27 -12.79 -0.62 -23.84
C LEU A 27 -13.78 -1.42 -24.71
N GLU A 28 -13.57 -2.72 -24.85
CA GLU A 28 -14.42 -3.62 -25.66
C GLU A 28 -15.59 -4.15 -24.84
N THR A 29 -15.33 -4.66 -23.63
CA THR A 29 -16.32 -5.37 -22.81
C THR A 29 -17.23 -4.45 -22.01
N ARG A 30 -16.77 -3.24 -21.68
CA ARG A 30 -17.49 -2.20 -20.92
C ARG A 30 -18.19 -2.70 -19.66
N PRO A 31 -17.48 -3.38 -18.75
CA PRO A 31 -18.08 -4.07 -17.60
C PRO A 31 -18.79 -3.13 -16.62
N PHE A 32 -18.44 -1.83 -16.63
CA PHE A 32 -19.05 -0.83 -15.73
C PHE A 32 -20.01 0.11 -16.45
N ALA A 33 -20.45 -0.21 -17.69
CA ALA A 33 -21.32 0.67 -18.44
C ALA A 33 -22.64 0.97 -17.71
N GLY A 34 -22.90 2.25 -17.44
CA GLY A 34 -24.10 2.70 -16.73
C GLY A 34 -24.08 2.48 -15.23
N LEU A 35 -22.96 2.06 -14.65
CA LEU A 35 -22.80 1.87 -13.20
C LEU A 35 -22.10 3.08 -12.57
N ARG A 36 -22.64 3.51 -11.44
CA ARG A 36 -22.02 4.51 -10.56
C ARG A 36 -20.97 3.81 -9.69
N VAL A 37 -19.70 4.09 -9.96
CA VAL A 37 -18.55 3.48 -9.27
C VAL A 37 -17.87 4.54 -8.41
N LEU A 38 -17.72 4.26 -7.13
CA LEU A 38 -16.88 5.04 -6.23
C LEU A 38 -15.53 4.34 -6.09
N ALA A 39 -14.44 5.04 -6.45
CA ALA A 39 -13.07 4.59 -6.18
C ALA A 39 -12.47 5.43 -5.06
N ALA A 40 -12.28 4.81 -3.89
CA ALA A 40 -11.77 5.42 -2.68
C ALA A 40 -10.41 4.82 -2.33
N THR A 41 -9.38 5.27 -3.03
CA THR A 41 -7.97 4.92 -2.81
C THR A 41 -7.19 6.18 -2.44
N PRO A 42 -6.00 6.08 -1.84
CA PRO A 42 -5.13 7.24 -1.70
C PRO A 42 -4.96 7.97 -3.05
N VAL A 43 -5.18 9.29 -3.06
CA VAL A 43 -5.24 10.06 -4.32
C VAL A 43 -3.89 10.68 -4.63
N PHE A 44 -3.14 10.03 -5.53
CA PHE A 44 -1.85 10.49 -6.03
C PHE A 44 -1.83 10.45 -7.57
N ARG A 45 -0.74 10.92 -8.19
CA ARG A 45 -0.60 10.90 -9.65
C ARG A 45 -0.74 9.47 -10.22
N ASN A 46 -0.12 8.48 -9.60
CA ASN A 46 -0.15 7.09 -10.04
C ASN A 46 -1.55 6.45 -9.99
N THR A 47 -2.44 6.88 -9.10
CA THR A 47 -3.82 6.36 -9.04
C THR A 47 -4.70 6.86 -10.20
N LEU A 48 -4.30 7.91 -10.91
CA LEU A 48 -4.98 8.35 -12.13
C LEU A 48 -5.07 7.23 -13.18
N VAL A 49 -4.09 6.33 -13.21
CA VAL A 49 -4.07 5.19 -14.15
C VAL A 49 -5.22 4.21 -13.88
N GLN A 50 -5.55 3.96 -12.61
CA GLN A 50 -6.73 3.17 -12.24
C GLN A 50 -8.02 3.87 -12.67
N TYR A 51 -8.12 5.17 -12.46
CA TYR A 51 -9.30 5.93 -12.86
C TYR A 51 -9.50 5.90 -14.37
N ARG A 52 -8.41 6.03 -15.15
CA ARG A 52 -8.44 5.88 -16.60
C ARG A 52 -8.97 4.50 -17.02
N ALA A 53 -8.53 3.43 -16.38
CA ALA A 53 -9.00 2.08 -16.67
C ALA A 53 -10.49 1.89 -16.35
N LEU A 54 -10.97 2.37 -15.19
CA LEU A 54 -12.39 2.32 -14.83
C LEU A 54 -13.27 3.08 -15.81
N LEU A 55 -12.83 4.25 -16.25
CA LEU A 55 -13.52 5.06 -17.27
C LEU A 55 -13.55 4.36 -18.63
N ALA A 56 -12.46 3.68 -19.03
CA ALA A 56 -12.44 2.85 -20.23
C ALA A 56 -13.49 1.74 -20.16
N GLY A 57 -13.69 1.16 -18.97
CA GLY A 57 -14.75 0.21 -18.66
C GLY A 57 -16.17 0.78 -18.64
N GLY A 58 -16.32 2.08 -18.83
CA GLY A 58 -17.62 2.76 -18.92
C GLY A 58 -18.22 3.18 -17.59
N ALA A 59 -17.42 3.24 -16.52
CA ALA A 59 -17.90 3.69 -15.21
C ALA A 59 -18.36 5.15 -15.21
N ASP A 60 -19.47 5.44 -14.55
CA ASP A 60 -19.80 6.76 -14.03
C ASP A 60 -19.04 6.93 -12.71
N LEU A 61 -17.80 7.45 -12.84
CA LEU A 61 -16.79 7.43 -11.79
C LEU A 61 -16.91 8.62 -10.86
N SER A 62 -16.91 8.34 -9.56
CA SER A 62 -16.61 9.30 -8.50
C SER A 62 -15.37 8.86 -7.74
N VAL A 63 -14.58 9.82 -7.22
CA VAL A 63 -13.40 9.54 -6.39
C VAL A 63 -13.71 9.87 -4.93
N GLY A 64 -13.49 8.89 -4.05
CA GLY A 64 -13.67 9.04 -2.62
C GLY A 64 -12.42 9.56 -1.92
N ILE A 65 -12.58 10.50 -1.00
CA ILE A 65 -11.51 11.00 -0.13
C ILE A 65 -11.95 10.98 1.33
N SER A 66 -10.99 10.82 2.26
CA SER A 66 -11.26 11.05 3.69
C SER A 66 -11.41 12.54 3.97
N ASN A 67 -12.34 12.87 4.86
CA ASN A 67 -12.41 14.19 5.49
C ASN A 67 -11.97 14.06 6.95
N ASP A 68 -11.44 15.13 7.54
CA ASP A 68 -10.95 15.19 8.93
C ASP A 68 -11.98 14.74 10.00
N SER A 69 -13.25 14.66 9.63
CA SER A 69 -14.36 14.27 10.52
C SER A 69 -14.77 12.80 10.40
N ASP A 70 -14.20 12.05 9.48
CA ASP A 70 -14.61 10.67 9.22
C ASP A 70 -13.90 9.71 10.19
N ALA A 71 -14.63 8.71 10.68
CA ALA A 71 -14.06 7.68 11.54
C ALA A 71 -13.19 6.75 10.70
N GLY A 72 -11.89 6.74 10.94
CA GLY A 72 -10.93 5.88 10.24
C GLY A 72 -9.55 6.52 10.15
N ALA A 73 -8.57 5.79 9.59
CA ALA A 73 -7.27 6.36 9.26
C ALA A 73 -7.43 7.35 8.10
N GLU A 74 -6.84 8.55 8.23
CA GLU A 74 -6.83 9.54 7.16
C GLU A 74 -6.17 8.94 5.90
N MET A 75 -6.92 8.91 4.79
CA MET A 75 -6.34 8.54 3.49
C MET A 75 -5.56 9.73 2.94
N PRO A 76 -4.26 9.56 2.66
CA PRO A 76 -3.48 10.64 2.08
C PRO A 76 -3.95 10.98 0.66
N CYS A 77 -3.98 12.28 0.35
CA CYS A 77 -4.30 12.77 -0.99
C CYS A 77 -3.45 13.98 -1.37
N ASP A 78 -3.09 14.04 -2.65
CA ASP A 78 -2.47 15.21 -3.26
C ASP A 78 -3.56 16.21 -3.66
N SER A 79 -3.49 17.44 -3.13
CA SER A 79 -4.47 18.47 -3.38
C SER A 79 -4.50 18.94 -4.84
N GLY A 80 -3.36 18.90 -5.55
CA GLY A 80 -3.26 19.21 -6.96
C GLY A 80 -3.98 18.16 -7.82
N ILE A 81 -3.81 16.89 -7.49
CA ILE A 81 -4.51 15.79 -8.18
C ILE A 81 -6.02 15.86 -7.90
N VAL A 82 -6.43 16.17 -6.66
CA VAL A 82 -7.85 16.40 -6.34
C VAL A 82 -8.44 17.56 -7.15
N ALA A 83 -7.70 18.66 -7.31
CA ALA A 83 -8.13 19.79 -8.16
C ALA A 83 -8.27 19.37 -9.63
N LEU A 84 -7.29 18.65 -10.16
CA LEU A 84 -7.29 18.12 -11.54
C LEU A 84 -8.49 17.19 -11.82
N LEU A 85 -8.86 16.32 -10.88
CA LEU A 85 -10.03 15.46 -11.00
C LEU A 85 -11.31 16.28 -11.12
N ARG A 86 -11.47 17.31 -10.30
CA ARG A 86 -12.63 18.24 -10.37
C ARG A 86 -12.68 19.01 -11.69
N GLU A 87 -11.55 19.50 -12.17
CA GLU A 87 -11.42 20.15 -13.48
C GLU A 87 -11.73 19.20 -14.64
N SER A 88 -11.47 17.90 -14.46
CA SER A 88 -11.84 16.83 -15.39
C SER A 88 -13.31 16.40 -15.29
N ASN A 89 -14.12 17.10 -14.49
CA ASN A 89 -15.53 16.77 -14.19
C ASN A 89 -15.72 15.41 -13.52
N ILE A 90 -14.73 14.92 -12.76
CA ILE A 90 -14.89 13.73 -11.91
C ILE A 90 -15.27 14.20 -10.51
N PRO A 91 -16.46 13.79 -10.00
CA PRO A 91 -16.87 14.14 -8.65
C PRO A 91 -15.87 13.60 -7.61
N VAL A 92 -15.47 14.45 -6.67
CA VAL A 92 -14.64 14.06 -5.52
C VAL A 92 -15.47 14.25 -4.27
N VAL A 93 -15.74 13.16 -3.56
CA VAL A 93 -16.73 13.10 -2.48
C VAL A 93 -16.13 12.52 -1.20
N GLY A 94 -16.54 13.07 -0.05
CA GLY A 94 -16.32 12.45 1.25
C GLY A 94 -17.47 11.54 1.64
N LEU A 95 -17.31 10.75 2.73
CA LEU A 95 -18.32 9.81 3.23
C LEU A 95 -19.70 10.48 3.44
N GLN A 96 -19.72 11.65 4.08
CA GLN A 96 -20.99 12.33 4.39
C GLN A 96 -21.75 12.75 3.13
N ASP A 97 -21.05 13.13 2.07
CA ASP A 97 -21.67 13.48 0.80
C ASP A 97 -22.12 12.22 0.05
N ALA A 98 -21.38 11.13 0.12
CA ALA A 98 -21.78 9.83 -0.40
C ALA A 98 -23.09 9.34 0.23
N LEU A 99 -23.21 9.42 1.56
CA LEU A 99 -24.42 9.05 2.29
C LEU A 99 -25.61 9.97 1.95
N LYS A 100 -25.39 11.27 1.74
CA LYS A 100 -26.44 12.18 1.27
C LYS A 100 -26.97 11.82 -0.13
N VAL A 101 -26.07 11.45 -1.05
CA VAL A 101 -26.42 11.00 -2.40
C VAL A 101 -27.23 9.71 -2.31
N GLU A 102 -26.80 8.76 -1.50
CA GLU A 102 -27.50 7.51 -1.25
C GLU A 102 -28.92 7.73 -0.68
N SER A 103 -29.07 8.64 0.30
CA SER A 103 -30.37 8.96 0.90
C SER A 103 -31.41 9.50 -0.09
N ARG A 104 -30.96 9.99 -1.25
CA ARG A 104 -31.83 10.46 -2.36
C ARG A 104 -32.15 9.36 -3.39
N GLY A 105 -31.69 8.13 -3.15
CA GLY A 105 -31.83 7.02 -4.09
C GLY A 105 -30.82 7.03 -5.24
N GLU A 106 -29.77 7.84 -5.11
CA GLU A 106 -28.70 8.01 -6.08
C GLU A 106 -27.38 7.40 -5.58
N GLY A 107 -27.42 6.33 -4.76
CA GLY A 107 -26.27 5.64 -4.22
C GLY A 107 -25.40 4.95 -5.28
N PHE A 108 -24.23 4.49 -4.90
CA PHE A 108 -23.28 3.82 -5.77
C PHE A 108 -23.72 2.37 -6.07
N ASP A 109 -23.36 1.89 -7.26
CA ASP A 109 -23.57 0.49 -7.62
C ASP A 109 -22.43 -0.38 -7.11
N LEU A 110 -21.21 0.14 -7.12
CA LEU A 110 -19.98 -0.53 -6.70
C LEU A 110 -19.09 0.44 -5.94
N ILE A 111 -18.45 -0.02 -4.86
CA ILE A 111 -17.46 0.76 -4.12
C ILE A 111 -16.14 -0.01 -4.09
N LEU A 112 -15.09 0.59 -4.64
CA LEU A 112 -13.71 0.17 -4.53
C LEU A 112 -13.09 0.96 -3.37
N ASP A 113 -13.05 0.38 -2.18
CA ASP A 113 -12.70 1.06 -0.93
C ASP A 113 -11.27 0.79 -0.46
N CYS A 114 -10.78 1.63 0.42
CA CYS A 114 -9.51 1.50 1.09
C CYS A 114 -9.66 1.89 2.57
N ALA A 115 -9.17 1.06 3.47
CA ALA A 115 -9.23 1.25 4.91
C ALA A 115 -10.67 1.39 5.48
N GLY A 116 -11.68 0.88 4.78
CA GLY A 116 -13.07 0.88 5.21
C GLY A 116 -13.74 2.26 5.24
N GLN A 117 -13.20 3.24 4.50
CA GLN A 117 -13.63 4.65 4.55
C GLN A 117 -15.11 4.83 4.18
N PHE A 118 -15.62 4.00 3.27
CA PHE A 118 -17.01 4.07 2.78
C PHE A 118 -17.83 2.84 3.19
N SER A 119 -17.39 2.10 4.21
CA SER A 119 -18.07 0.90 4.71
C SER A 119 -19.50 1.14 5.21
N ALA A 120 -19.85 2.39 5.57
CA ALA A 120 -21.20 2.78 5.98
C ALA A 120 -22.17 2.98 4.80
N CYS A 121 -21.70 2.97 3.55
CA CYS A 121 -22.56 3.02 2.35
C CYS A 121 -23.17 1.65 2.02
N HIS A 122 -24.20 1.64 1.15
CA HIS A 122 -24.93 0.42 0.77
C HIS A 122 -24.93 0.23 -0.76
N PRO A 123 -23.77 -0.10 -1.38
CA PRO A 123 -23.69 -0.28 -2.82
C PRO A 123 -24.54 -1.45 -3.29
N LYS A 124 -24.98 -1.38 -4.55
CA LYS A 124 -25.84 -2.41 -5.13
C LYS A 124 -25.15 -3.78 -5.21
N TYR A 125 -23.91 -3.82 -5.69
CA TYR A 125 -23.17 -5.06 -5.96
C TYR A 125 -22.25 -5.48 -4.82
N GLY A 126 -21.69 -4.54 -4.06
CA GLY A 126 -20.79 -4.82 -2.95
C GLY A 126 -19.54 -3.95 -2.96
N PHE A 127 -18.52 -4.39 -2.23
CA PHE A 127 -17.30 -3.67 -2.00
C PHE A 127 -16.08 -4.47 -2.45
N VAL A 128 -15.03 -3.75 -2.81
CA VAL A 128 -13.67 -4.31 -2.84
C VAL A 128 -12.81 -3.52 -1.87
N GLU A 129 -12.29 -4.15 -0.84
CA GLU A 129 -11.41 -3.53 0.16
C GLU A 129 -9.94 -3.75 -0.25
N LEU A 130 -9.19 -2.66 -0.40
CA LEU A 130 -7.80 -2.69 -0.87
C LEU A 130 -6.81 -3.12 0.22
N THR A 131 -7.14 -2.92 1.51
CA THR A 131 -6.20 -3.06 2.62
C THR A 131 -6.70 -3.99 3.71
N ARG A 132 -5.76 -4.65 4.41
CA ARG A 132 -6.09 -5.48 5.56
C ARG A 132 -6.69 -4.68 6.73
N SER A 133 -6.30 -3.42 6.87
CA SER A 133 -6.78 -2.54 7.94
C SER A 133 -8.27 -2.19 7.82
N GLY A 134 -8.83 -2.23 6.61
CA GLY A 134 -10.25 -1.97 6.38
C GLY A 134 -11.17 -3.14 6.66
N VAL A 135 -10.69 -4.37 6.69
CA VAL A 135 -11.51 -5.59 6.77
C VAL A 135 -12.43 -5.62 7.99
N GLN A 136 -11.97 -5.13 9.14
CA GLN A 136 -12.75 -5.08 10.38
C GLN A 136 -14.07 -4.30 10.25
N PHE A 137 -14.16 -3.35 9.33
CA PHE A 137 -15.37 -2.57 9.10
C PHE A 137 -16.43 -3.32 8.29
N TYR A 138 -16.05 -4.45 7.69
CA TYR A 138 -16.89 -5.26 6.82
C TYR A 138 -17.32 -6.60 7.41
N GLU A 139 -16.90 -6.94 8.65
CA GLU A 139 -17.22 -8.23 9.29
C GLU A 139 -18.73 -8.52 9.34
N ASN A 140 -19.55 -7.49 9.44
CA ASN A 140 -21.01 -7.58 9.48
C ASN A 140 -21.68 -7.02 8.22
N SER A 141 -20.95 -6.92 7.10
CA SER A 141 -21.52 -6.43 5.85
C SER A 141 -22.58 -7.38 5.32
N GLU A 142 -23.73 -6.83 4.94
CA GLU A 142 -24.82 -7.57 4.25
C GLU A 142 -24.51 -7.78 2.76
N LYS A 143 -23.46 -7.15 2.26
CA LYS A 143 -22.99 -7.24 0.87
C LYS A 143 -21.71 -8.04 0.78
N PRO A 144 -21.43 -8.66 -0.37
CA PRO A 144 -20.14 -9.30 -0.61
C PRO A 144 -19.02 -8.26 -0.61
N VAL A 145 -17.87 -8.64 -0.05
CA VAL A 145 -16.68 -7.80 0.06
C VAL A 145 -15.45 -8.59 -0.34
N TYR A 146 -14.86 -8.32 -1.50
CA TYR A 146 -13.55 -8.89 -1.82
C TYR A 146 -12.45 -8.12 -1.10
N VAL A 147 -11.48 -8.85 -0.52
CA VAL A 147 -10.32 -8.28 0.18
C VAL A 147 -9.07 -8.46 -0.68
N ALA A 148 -8.69 -7.44 -1.42
CA ALA A 148 -7.54 -7.50 -2.34
C ALA A 148 -6.19 -7.75 -1.63
N ASP A 149 -6.09 -7.48 -0.32
CA ASP A 149 -4.86 -7.69 0.47
C ASP A 149 -4.65 -9.16 0.92
N SER A 150 -5.59 -10.04 0.68
CA SER A 150 -5.49 -11.43 1.17
C SER A 150 -4.51 -12.28 0.37
N GLY A 151 -4.17 -11.89 -0.86
CA GLY A 151 -3.45 -12.70 -1.81
C GLY A 151 -1.99 -12.32 -2.06
N ILE A 152 -1.45 -12.91 -3.15
CA ILE A 152 -0.04 -12.78 -3.54
C ILE A 152 0.25 -11.46 -4.23
N VAL A 153 -0.70 -10.93 -5.00
CA VAL A 153 -0.55 -9.68 -5.76
C VAL A 153 -0.20 -8.52 -4.85
N LYS A 154 -0.87 -8.41 -3.72
CA LYS A 154 -0.64 -7.33 -2.75
C LYS A 154 0.77 -7.34 -2.13
N ARG A 155 1.47 -8.48 -2.16
CA ARG A 155 2.87 -8.55 -1.69
C ARG A 155 3.82 -7.72 -2.53
N ILE A 156 3.54 -7.52 -3.82
CA ILE A 156 4.36 -6.67 -4.70
C ILE A 156 4.40 -5.25 -4.12
N GLU A 157 3.24 -4.67 -3.87
CA GLU A 157 3.13 -3.34 -3.28
C GLU A 157 3.68 -3.29 -1.85
N THR A 158 3.22 -4.19 -0.98
CA THR A 158 3.52 -4.12 0.45
C THR A 158 4.94 -4.55 0.81
N SER A 159 5.59 -5.36 -0.02
CA SER A 159 7.00 -5.74 0.20
C SER A 159 7.92 -4.90 -0.68
N LEU A 160 7.86 -5.06 -2.01
CA LEU A 160 8.80 -4.38 -2.90
C LEU A 160 8.58 -2.86 -2.89
N GLY A 161 7.33 -2.42 -3.09
CA GLY A 161 7.00 -1.00 -3.19
C GLY A 161 7.20 -0.23 -1.89
N THR A 162 6.71 -0.77 -0.76
CA THR A 162 6.87 -0.08 0.54
C THR A 162 8.33 -0.07 0.99
N GLY A 163 9.08 -1.15 0.74
CA GLY A 163 10.51 -1.21 1.04
C GLY A 163 11.32 -0.19 0.24
N GLU A 164 11.05 -0.08 -1.06
CA GLU A 164 11.67 0.89 -1.94
C GLU A 164 11.29 2.33 -1.55
N GLY A 165 10.01 2.57 -1.24
CA GLY A 165 9.52 3.86 -0.74
C GLY A 165 10.22 4.30 0.54
N TYR A 166 10.49 3.37 1.49
CA TYR A 166 11.27 3.67 2.69
C TYR A 166 12.68 4.16 2.36
N VAL A 167 13.38 3.45 1.47
CA VAL A 167 14.75 3.82 1.05
C VAL A 167 14.75 5.18 0.33
N ARG A 168 13.83 5.41 -0.61
CA ARG A 168 13.69 6.71 -1.29
C ARG A 168 13.42 7.86 -0.31
N ALA A 169 12.58 7.64 0.67
CA ALA A 169 12.27 8.66 1.67
C ALA A 169 13.52 9.02 2.51
N LEU A 170 14.32 8.04 2.89
CA LEU A 170 15.59 8.31 3.56
C LEU A 170 16.56 9.10 2.68
N LEU A 171 16.66 8.74 1.40
CA LEU A 171 17.51 9.44 0.43
C LEU A 171 17.03 10.88 0.21
N GLN A 172 15.72 11.11 0.09
CA GLN A 172 15.14 12.44 -0.03
C GLN A 172 15.45 13.34 1.17
N LEU A 173 15.53 12.75 2.38
CA LEU A 173 15.92 13.44 3.61
C LEU A 173 17.44 13.62 3.76
N GLY A 174 18.23 13.16 2.79
CA GLY A 174 19.68 13.29 2.79
C GLY A 174 20.41 12.20 3.60
N TYR A 175 19.73 11.12 3.99
CA TYR A 175 20.33 9.98 4.67
C TYR A 175 20.89 8.99 3.64
N GLY A 176 22.09 9.15 3.24
CA GLY A 176 22.78 8.24 2.33
C GLY A 176 24.24 8.61 2.21
N ASN A 177 25.02 7.77 1.55
CA ASN A 177 26.42 8.10 1.27
C ASN A 177 26.50 9.32 0.34
N ALA A 178 27.39 10.28 0.66
CA ALA A 178 27.50 11.55 -0.04
C ALA A 178 27.67 11.35 -1.57
N GLY A 179 26.83 12.03 -2.35
CA GLY A 179 26.86 12.03 -3.82
C GLY A 179 25.61 11.48 -4.50
N ARG A 180 24.58 11.02 -3.76
CA ARG A 180 23.31 10.53 -4.31
C ARG A 180 22.14 11.41 -3.92
N ASN A 181 21.56 12.03 -4.91
CA ASN A 181 20.20 12.57 -4.83
C ASN A 181 19.25 11.48 -5.34
N GLY A 182 18.08 11.31 -4.72
CA GLY A 182 17.12 10.22 -4.94
C GLY A 182 16.65 9.92 -6.39
N ALA A 183 17.19 10.62 -7.39
CA ALA A 183 16.93 10.37 -8.81
C ALA A 183 17.84 9.28 -9.44
N ASP A 184 18.96 8.90 -8.78
CA ASP A 184 19.97 7.98 -9.34
C ASP A 184 19.94 6.58 -8.69
N ALA A 185 18.79 6.03 -8.41
CA ALA A 185 18.64 4.66 -7.91
C ALA A 185 18.97 3.61 -9.00
N GLY A 186 20.19 3.59 -9.48
CA GLY A 186 20.64 2.71 -10.55
C GLY A 186 22.12 2.79 -10.89
N SER A 187 22.86 3.71 -10.30
CA SER A 187 24.30 3.86 -10.53
C SER A 187 25.16 3.17 -9.46
N ASP A 188 26.33 2.69 -9.84
CA ASP A 188 27.28 1.81 -9.16
C ASP A 188 27.77 2.23 -7.74
N GLY A 189 26.92 2.25 -6.74
CA GLY A 189 27.33 2.48 -5.35
C GLY A 189 26.17 2.34 -4.37
N ALA A 190 26.27 1.43 -3.43
CA ALA A 190 25.28 1.18 -2.40
C ALA A 190 25.07 2.39 -1.48
N ALA A 191 23.88 2.96 -1.45
CA ALA A 191 23.59 4.21 -0.74
C ALA A 191 23.77 4.10 0.77
N PHE A 192 23.63 2.91 1.33
CA PHE A 192 23.75 2.63 2.76
C PHE A 192 24.90 1.67 3.11
N ALA A 193 25.92 1.54 2.24
CA ALA A 193 27.06 0.68 2.49
C ALA A 193 27.71 1.03 3.84
N GLY A 194 27.88 0.00 4.69
CA GLY A 194 28.47 0.12 6.02
C GLY A 194 27.56 0.74 7.09
N LYS A 195 26.32 1.08 6.78
CA LYS A 195 25.31 1.52 7.75
C LYS A 195 24.61 0.33 8.40
N SER A 196 24.32 0.46 9.70
CA SER A 196 23.63 -0.56 10.49
C SER A 196 22.15 -0.20 10.69
N PHE A 197 21.28 -1.13 10.32
CA PHE A 197 19.83 -0.99 10.46
C PHE A 197 19.27 -2.06 11.40
N VAL A 198 18.36 -1.65 12.28
CA VAL A 198 17.51 -2.55 13.07
C VAL A 198 16.07 -2.39 12.58
N VAL A 199 15.50 -3.48 12.05
CA VAL A 199 14.14 -3.55 11.53
C VAL A 199 13.27 -4.32 12.53
N PHE A 200 12.28 -3.67 13.10
CA PHE A 200 11.28 -4.31 13.95
C PHE A 200 10.11 -4.80 13.11
N GLY A 201 9.90 -6.11 13.10
CA GLY A 201 8.87 -6.78 12.32
C GLY A 201 9.44 -7.58 11.14
N SER A 202 8.94 -8.81 10.97
CA SER A 202 9.30 -9.75 9.91
C SER A 202 8.16 -10.07 8.94
N GLY A 203 7.10 -9.23 8.94
CA GLY A 203 5.97 -9.32 8.02
C GLY A 203 6.32 -8.83 6.61
N LYS A 204 5.33 -8.73 5.72
CA LYS A 204 5.49 -8.31 4.31
C LYS A 204 6.30 -7.01 4.18
N VAL A 205 5.95 -5.97 4.93
CA VAL A 205 6.64 -4.67 4.91
C VAL A 205 8.07 -4.77 5.43
N GLY A 206 8.27 -5.42 6.59
CA GLY A 206 9.61 -5.61 7.16
C GLY A 206 10.56 -6.37 6.23
N GLN A 207 10.08 -7.43 5.58
CA GLN A 207 10.86 -8.18 4.58
C GLN A 207 11.23 -7.32 3.37
N GLY A 208 10.30 -6.50 2.88
CA GLY A 208 10.56 -5.58 1.78
C GLY A 208 11.62 -4.52 2.13
N ILE A 209 11.54 -3.94 3.33
CA ILE A 209 12.55 -3.02 3.84
C ILE A 209 13.93 -3.71 3.91
N VAL A 210 13.99 -4.92 4.47
CA VAL A 210 15.22 -5.72 4.54
C VAL A 210 15.81 -5.95 3.16
N LEU A 211 15.01 -6.40 2.18
CA LEU A 211 15.44 -6.65 0.82
C LEU A 211 16.08 -5.42 0.18
N GLN A 212 15.42 -4.27 0.27
CA GLN A 212 15.92 -3.03 -0.33
C GLN A 212 17.19 -2.54 0.39
N LEU A 213 17.25 -2.61 1.72
CA LEU A 213 18.43 -2.24 2.47
C LEU A 213 19.64 -3.12 2.17
N LEU A 214 19.44 -4.43 1.96
CA LEU A 214 20.52 -5.34 1.54
C LEU A 214 21.06 -4.97 0.15
N ARG A 215 20.17 -4.64 -0.80
CA ARG A 215 20.55 -4.14 -2.14
C ARG A 215 21.36 -2.84 -2.07
N GLU A 216 21.06 -2.00 -1.08
CA GLU A 216 21.80 -0.76 -0.80
C GLU A 216 23.02 -0.96 0.10
N GLY A 217 23.46 -2.20 0.31
CA GLY A 217 24.70 -2.55 1.01
C GLY A 217 24.68 -2.34 2.52
N ALA A 218 23.53 -2.19 3.13
CA ALA A 218 23.38 -2.02 4.57
C ALA A 218 23.63 -3.32 5.34
N HIS A 219 24.06 -3.19 6.60
CA HIS A 219 24.05 -4.26 7.58
C HIS A 219 22.69 -4.26 8.28
N VAL A 220 21.89 -5.29 8.05
CA VAL A 220 20.50 -5.36 8.57
C VAL A 220 20.39 -6.43 9.65
N GLN A 221 19.72 -6.10 10.75
CA GLN A 221 19.27 -7.05 11.76
C GLN A 221 17.77 -6.88 11.98
N VAL A 222 17.06 -8.00 12.15
CA VAL A 222 15.61 -8.00 12.36
C VAL A 222 15.29 -8.36 13.81
N VAL A 223 14.34 -7.65 14.39
CA VAL A 223 13.77 -7.96 15.72
C VAL A 223 12.32 -8.40 15.51
N THR A 224 12.01 -9.62 15.92
CA THR A 224 10.66 -10.19 15.80
C THR A 224 10.36 -11.16 16.95
N ASP A 225 9.09 -11.52 17.13
CA ASP A 225 8.67 -12.56 18.06
C ASP A 225 9.01 -13.94 17.48
N LYS A 226 10.11 -14.52 17.93
CA LYS A 226 10.56 -15.85 17.48
C LYS A 226 9.60 -16.99 17.83
N THR A 227 8.69 -16.80 18.79
CA THR A 227 7.69 -17.81 19.12
C THR A 227 6.68 -18.03 18.01
N ARG A 228 6.53 -17.05 17.11
CA ARG A 228 5.68 -17.11 15.90
C ARG A 228 6.39 -17.69 14.68
N GLY A 229 7.64 -18.10 14.84
CA GLY A 229 8.51 -18.53 13.75
C GLY A 229 9.32 -17.41 13.15
N VAL A 230 10.41 -17.80 12.46
CA VAL A 230 11.25 -16.88 11.68
C VAL A 230 10.91 -17.06 10.21
N SER A 231 10.81 -15.98 9.47
CA SER A 231 10.55 -16.05 8.03
C SER A 231 11.70 -16.76 7.31
N PRO A 232 11.41 -17.76 6.45
CA PRO A 232 12.42 -18.40 5.60
C PRO A 232 13.22 -17.40 4.75
N PHE A 233 12.60 -16.30 4.36
CA PHE A 233 13.25 -15.20 3.64
C PHE A 233 14.49 -14.66 4.40
N LEU A 234 14.38 -14.46 5.73
CA LEU A 234 15.48 -13.93 6.53
C LEU A 234 16.63 -14.93 6.62
N ASP A 235 16.32 -16.21 6.79
CA ASP A 235 17.32 -17.29 6.83
C ASP A 235 18.02 -17.42 5.47
N ALA A 236 17.28 -17.41 4.37
CA ALA A 236 17.82 -17.52 3.01
C ALA A 236 18.76 -16.37 2.66
N ASN A 237 18.53 -15.17 3.19
CA ASN A 237 19.37 -13.99 2.97
C ASN A 237 20.43 -13.80 4.07
N GLY A 238 20.58 -14.73 4.99
CA GLY A 238 21.58 -14.67 6.06
C GLY A 238 21.38 -13.49 7.03
N VAL A 239 20.15 -13.01 7.18
CA VAL A 239 19.83 -11.86 8.03
C VAL A 239 19.74 -12.28 9.50
N PRO A 240 20.56 -11.70 10.39
CA PRO A 240 20.48 -12.02 11.82
C PRO A 240 19.13 -11.61 12.41
N VAL A 241 18.53 -12.52 13.21
CA VAL A 241 17.23 -12.28 13.85
C VAL A 241 17.38 -12.35 15.36
N ALA A 242 16.96 -11.29 16.06
CA ALA A 242 16.84 -11.22 17.51
C ALA A 242 15.39 -11.45 17.96
N ASP A 243 15.21 -12.08 19.13
CA ASP A 243 13.90 -12.21 19.74
C ASP A 243 13.49 -10.89 20.41
N CYS A 244 12.32 -10.38 20.09
CA CYS A 244 11.77 -9.18 20.71
C CYS A 244 11.54 -9.34 22.23
N ASN A 245 11.51 -10.57 22.75
CA ASN A 245 11.39 -10.88 24.17
C ASN A 245 12.74 -10.85 24.91
N ASP A 246 13.87 -10.93 24.19
CA ASP A 246 15.21 -10.72 24.77
C ASP A 246 15.53 -9.20 24.78
N LEU A 247 14.91 -8.51 25.74
CA LEU A 247 15.02 -7.05 25.85
C LEU A 247 16.48 -6.56 25.97
N LYS A 248 17.34 -7.32 26.63
CA LYS A 248 18.76 -6.95 26.79
C LYS A 248 19.48 -6.92 25.44
N SER A 249 19.30 -7.95 24.61
CA SER A 249 19.85 -7.99 23.25
C SER A 249 19.27 -6.88 22.37
N VAL A 250 17.95 -6.67 22.43
CA VAL A 250 17.27 -5.62 21.64
C VAL A 250 17.78 -4.21 22.00
N VAL A 251 17.95 -3.90 23.30
CA VAL A 251 18.51 -2.63 23.77
C VAL A 251 19.94 -2.42 23.26
N ALA A 252 20.77 -3.47 23.28
CA ALA A 252 22.13 -3.39 22.75
C ALA A 252 22.15 -3.10 21.24
N LEU A 253 21.27 -3.76 20.46
CA LEU A 253 21.12 -3.53 19.02
C LEU A 253 20.71 -2.08 18.71
N VAL A 254 19.66 -1.59 19.35
CA VAL A 254 19.17 -0.21 19.18
C VAL A 254 20.25 0.82 19.53
N SER A 255 21.01 0.57 20.59
CA SER A 255 22.07 1.48 21.04
C SER A 255 23.25 1.58 20.07
N ALA A 256 23.48 0.53 19.26
CA ALA A 256 24.60 0.45 18.30
C ALA A 256 24.16 0.80 16.86
N ALA A 257 22.88 0.92 16.57
CA ALA A 257 22.37 1.13 15.22
C ALA A 257 22.55 2.56 14.73
N ASP A 258 22.75 2.72 13.41
CA ASP A 258 22.60 4.02 12.73
C ASP A 258 21.12 4.34 12.47
N PHE A 259 20.30 3.32 12.18
CA PHE A 259 18.90 3.47 11.87
C PHE A 259 18.05 2.41 12.60
N VAL A 260 16.87 2.83 13.06
CA VAL A 260 15.86 1.94 13.61
C VAL A 260 14.54 2.20 12.90
N VAL A 261 13.94 1.17 12.32
CA VAL A 261 12.65 1.25 11.63
C VAL A 261 11.67 0.22 12.16
N THR A 262 10.40 0.61 12.30
CA THR A 262 9.33 -0.27 12.77
C THR A 262 8.35 -0.60 11.65
N ALA A 263 7.95 -1.86 11.57
CA ALA A 263 6.97 -2.42 10.63
C ALA A 263 6.30 -3.67 11.24
N THR A 264 5.87 -3.57 12.51
CA THR A 264 5.29 -4.68 13.30
C THR A 264 3.79 -4.82 13.10
N GLY A 265 3.11 -3.72 12.70
CA GLY A 265 1.66 -3.62 12.66
C GLY A 265 1.02 -3.57 14.06
N VAL A 266 1.80 -3.32 15.10
CA VAL A 266 1.32 -3.31 16.49
C VAL A 266 1.54 -1.95 17.14
N LYS A 267 0.45 -1.27 17.50
CA LYS A 267 0.51 0.00 18.21
C LYS A 267 1.31 -0.12 19.50
N GLY A 268 2.28 0.80 19.71
CA GLY A 268 3.11 0.82 20.91
C GLY A 268 4.02 -0.40 21.08
N ALA A 269 4.36 -1.12 20.01
CA ALA A 269 5.21 -2.33 20.08
C ALA A 269 6.54 -2.08 20.77
N LEU A 270 7.09 -0.86 20.68
CA LEU A 270 8.36 -0.44 21.28
C LEU A 270 8.19 0.30 22.62
N ASP A 271 6.97 0.51 23.11
CA ASP A 271 6.69 1.27 24.34
C ASP A 271 6.96 0.44 25.60
N ARG A 272 8.25 0.14 25.81
CA ARG A 272 8.81 -0.55 26.99
C ARG A 272 9.88 0.34 27.61
N PRO A 273 9.90 0.54 28.95
CA PRO A 273 10.75 1.54 29.60
C PRO A 273 12.22 1.48 29.20
N GLU A 274 12.82 0.29 29.22
CA GLU A 274 14.25 0.12 28.91
C GLU A 274 14.53 0.37 27.42
N LEU A 275 13.63 -0.08 26.53
CA LEU A 275 13.76 0.12 25.10
C LEU A 275 13.54 1.61 24.74
N THR A 276 12.54 2.24 25.35
CA THR A 276 12.30 3.68 25.23
C THR A 276 13.52 4.50 25.65
N ALA A 277 14.12 4.16 26.79
CA ALA A 277 15.35 4.83 27.24
C ALA A 277 16.50 4.67 26.24
N ALA A 278 16.66 3.48 25.65
CA ALA A 278 17.67 3.21 24.64
C ALA A 278 17.42 4.02 23.36
N LEU A 279 16.17 4.04 22.86
CA LEU A 279 15.76 4.83 21.69
C LEU A 279 16.00 6.33 21.87
N LEU A 280 15.69 6.87 23.05
CA LEU A 280 15.86 8.29 23.34
C LEU A 280 17.35 8.69 23.52
N SER A 281 18.17 7.79 24.05
CA SER A 281 19.62 8.04 24.26
C SER A 281 20.48 7.71 23.04
N SER A 282 19.96 6.89 22.09
CA SER A 282 20.69 6.53 20.89
C SER A 282 20.83 7.71 19.92
N LYS A 283 21.86 7.63 19.04
CA LYS A 283 22.02 8.54 17.91
C LYS A 283 21.30 8.03 16.65
N ALA A 284 20.64 6.88 16.73
CA ALA A 284 19.98 6.26 15.59
C ALA A 284 18.88 7.17 15.00
N VAL A 285 18.77 7.20 13.70
CA VAL A 285 17.62 7.79 13.01
C VAL A 285 16.43 6.84 13.20
N LEU A 286 15.31 7.37 13.70
CA LEU A 286 14.12 6.57 13.97
C LEU A 286 13.05 6.82 12.91
N ALA A 287 12.44 5.76 12.37
CA ALA A 287 11.36 5.82 11.39
C ALA A 287 10.27 4.80 11.70
N ASN A 288 9.02 5.17 11.42
CA ASN A 288 7.88 4.26 11.45
C ASN A 288 7.43 3.94 10.02
N MET A 289 7.08 2.68 9.76
CA MET A 289 6.47 2.21 8.52
C MET A 289 5.16 1.47 8.76
N GLY A 290 4.73 1.37 10.02
CA GLY A 290 3.39 0.91 10.39
C GLY A 290 2.35 2.01 10.24
N VAL A 291 1.10 1.61 10.00
CA VAL A 291 -0.04 2.56 9.96
C VAL A 291 -0.26 3.19 11.35
N GLU A 292 -0.04 2.41 12.41
CA GLU A 292 -0.15 2.85 13.79
C GLU A 292 1.18 3.42 14.33
N ASP A 293 1.10 4.24 15.39
CA ASP A 293 2.27 4.64 16.16
C ASP A 293 2.86 3.42 16.90
N GLU A 294 3.90 2.82 16.35
CA GLU A 294 4.56 1.65 16.92
C GLU A 294 5.58 2.01 18.01
N TYR A 295 6.03 3.28 18.08
CA TYR A 295 6.94 3.77 19.12
C TYR A 295 6.24 4.05 20.46
N GLY A 296 4.92 4.28 20.44
CA GLY A 296 4.13 4.60 21.64
C GLY A 296 4.34 6.00 22.19
N SER A 297 3.53 6.36 23.18
CA SER A 297 3.48 7.72 23.72
C SER A 297 4.75 8.19 24.44
N SER A 298 5.57 7.25 24.90
CA SER A 298 6.80 7.53 25.66
C SER A 298 7.95 8.04 24.78
N VAL A 299 7.89 7.83 23.46
CA VAL A 299 8.83 8.42 22.50
C VAL A 299 8.17 9.65 21.86
N PRO A 300 8.72 10.87 22.01
CA PRO A 300 8.16 12.08 21.40
C PRO A 300 8.10 12.00 19.88
N ALA A 301 7.04 12.56 19.27
CA ALA A 301 6.87 12.55 17.81
C ALA A 301 8.07 13.16 17.06
N GLY A 302 8.58 14.30 17.54
CA GLY A 302 9.75 14.95 16.93
C GLY A 302 11.07 14.16 17.02
N ARG A 303 11.10 13.01 17.73
CA ARG A 303 12.26 12.10 17.75
C ARG A 303 12.23 11.11 16.60
N VAL A 304 11.10 10.90 15.97
CA VAL A 304 10.89 9.95 14.89
C VAL A 304 10.59 10.72 13.61
N LEU A 305 11.18 10.31 12.49
CA LEU A 305 10.94 10.92 11.18
C LEU A 305 9.44 10.93 10.85
N ALA A 306 9.01 11.94 10.11
CA ALA A 306 7.61 12.15 9.72
C ALA A 306 6.62 12.12 10.92
N GLU A 307 7.10 12.53 12.12
CA GLU A 307 6.26 12.57 13.34
C GLU A 307 5.53 11.25 13.63
N LYS A 308 6.22 10.12 13.40
CA LYS A 308 5.74 8.74 13.55
C LYS A 308 4.72 8.27 12.50
N LYS A 309 4.39 9.08 11.51
CA LYS A 309 3.63 8.61 10.33
C LYS A 309 4.52 7.70 9.48
N PRO A 310 3.94 6.82 8.64
CA PRO A 310 4.72 6.00 7.72
C PRO A 310 5.61 6.87 6.84
N LEU A 311 6.92 6.60 6.87
CA LEU A 311 7.91 7.54 6.32
C LEU A 311 7.77 7.76 4.80
N ASN A 312 7.35 6.74 4.06
CA ASN A 312 7.17 6.84 2.60
C ASN A 312 6.10 7.88 2.19
N PHE A 313 5.19 8.27 3.08
CA PHE A 313 4.18 9.30 2.78
C PHE A 313 4.73 10.73 2.71
N ILE A 314 6.03 10.96 2.97
CA ILE A 314 6.66 12.26 2.64
C ILE A 314 6.96 12.41 1.15
N LEU A 315 6.90 11.31 0.39
CA LEU A 315 7.17 11.28 -1.04
C LEU A 315 5.95 11.74 -1.84
N GLU A 316 6.16 12.35 -2.99
CA GLU A 316 5.10 12.68 -3.94
C GLU A 316 4.31 11.45 -4.38
N GLU A 317 5.02 10.33 -4.57
CA GLU A 317 4.45 9.00 -4.76
C GLU A 317 5.01 8.06 -3.68
N PRO A 318 4.23 7.75 -2.65
CA PRO A 318 4.65 6.87 -1.56
C PRO A 318 5.09 5.48 -2.03
N THR A 319 4.46 5.00 -3.10
CA THR A 319 4.79 3.76 -3.82
C THR A 319 4.81 4.07 -5.31
N HIS A 320 5.89 3.75 -6.03
CA HIS A 320 5.96 3.94 -7.47
C HIS A 320 4.90 3.11 -8.20
N LEU A 321 4.41 3.62 -9.34
CA LEU A 321 3.36 2.98 -10.14
C LEU A 321 3.67 1.51 -10.45
N LYS A 322 4.89 1.18 -10.84
CA LYS A 322 5.31 -0.20 -11.15
C LYS A 322 5.09 -1.22 -10.03
N TYR A 323 5.02 -0.79 -8.77
CA TYR A 323 4.77 -1.66 -7.62
C TYR A 323 3.30 -1.68 -7.18
N ILE A 324 2.52 -0.64 -7.51
CA ILE A 324 1.10 -0.57 -7.12
C ILE A 324 0.16 -0.98 -8.26
N ASP A 325 0.63 -1.02 -9.51
CA ASP A 325 -0.14 -1.39 -10.70
C ASP A 325 -0.97 -2.66 -10.49
N ALA A 326 -0.32 -3.75 -10.12
CA ALA A 326 -0.97 -5.04 -9.91
C ALA A 326 -2.07 -4.99 -8.83
N SER A 327 -1.84 -4.25 -7.74
CA SER A 327 -2.84 -4.09 -6.66
C SER A 327 -4.05 -3.31 -7.12
N LEU A 328 -3.85 -2.20 -7.84
CA LEU A 328 -4.94 -1.38 -8.38
C LEU A 328 -5.69 -2.10 -9.51
N ALA A 329 -4.97 -2.89 -10.32
CA ALA A 329 -5.57 -3.74 -11.35
C ALA A 329 -6.45 -4.84 -10.72
N LEU A 330 -5.96 -5.53 -9.69
CA LEU A 330 -6.75 -6.52 -8.95
C LEU A 330 -7.98 -5.87 -8.29
N HIS A 331 -7.83 -4.69 -7.70
CA HIS A 331 -8.91 -3.93 -7.08
C HIS A 331 -10.05 -3.66 -8.08
N GLY A 332 -9.74 -3.18 -9.27
CA GLY A 332 -10.71 -2.96 -10.33
C GLY A 332 -11.32 -4.25 -10.89
N ALA A 333 -10.48 -5.29 -11.12
CA ALA A 333 -10.92 -6.57 -11.67
C ALA A 333 -11.83 -7.35 -10.71
N LEU A 334 -11.64 -7.21 -9.39
CA LEU A 334 -12.56 -7.74 -8.38
C LEU A 334 -13.91 -7.01 -8.40
N GLY A 335 -13.91 -5.72 -8.72
CA GLY A 335 -15.14 -4.96 -8.94
C GLY A 335 -15.91 -5.45 -10.17
N GLU A 336 -15.23 -5.71 -11.29
CA GLU A 336 -15.82 -6.36 -12.47
C GLU A 336 -16.42 -7.73 -12.12
N LEU A 337 -15.67 -8.52 -11.34
CA LEU A 337 -16.12 -9.84 -10.92
C LEU A 337 -17.43 -9.77 -10.11
N LEU A 338 -17.54 -8.84 -9.15
CA LEU A 338 -18.77 -8.63 -8.37
C LEU A 338 -19.97 -8.30 -9.26
N VAL A 339 -19.78 -7.43 -10.25
CA VAL A 339 -20.84 -7.05 -11.20
C VAL A 339 -21.26 -8.26 -12.05
N ARG A 340 -20.32 -9.04 -12.55
CA ARG A 340 -20.58 -10.24 -13.36
C ARG A 340 -21.29 -11.32 -12.57
N GLU A 341 -20.88 -11.61 -11.34
CA GLU A 341 -21.45 -12.61 -10.48
C GLU A 341 -22.88 -12.25 -10.04
N ALA A 342 -23.15 -10.95 -9.83
CA ALA A 342 -24.50 -10.50 -9.54
C ALA A 342 -25.47 -10.63 -10.72
N ALA A 343 -24.96 -10.67 -11.95
CA ALA A 343 -25.77 -10.93 -13.15
C ALA A 343 -26.10 -12.43 -13.32
N ASP A 344 -25.30 -13.32 -12.74
CA ASP A 344 -25.55 -14.77 -12.74
C ASP A 344 -26.40 -15.14 -11.51
N ALA A 345 -27.72 -15.29 -11.71
CA ALA A 345 -28.67 -15.55 -10.64
C ALA A 345 -28.45 -16.89 -9.88
N SER A 346 -27.56 -17.76 -10.38
CA SER A 346 -27.19 -19.04 -9.75
C SER A 346 -26.16 -18.87 -8.62
N ASP A 347 -25.43 -17.76 -8.59
CA ASP A 347 -24.32 -17.53 -7.67
C ASP A 347 -24.65 -16.46 -6.60
N LYS A 348 -25.45 -16.86 -5.61
CA LYS A 348 -25.62 -16.02 -4.41
C LYS A 348 -24.33 -16.05 -3.60
N LYS A 349 -23.50 -15.02 -3.74
CA LYS A 349 -22.33 -14.85 -2.89
C LYS A 349 -22.72 -14.61 -1.44
N ASN A 350 -21.91 -15.15 -0.55
CA ASN A 350 -22.05 -14.90 0.88
C ASN A 350 -21.77 -13.41 1.17
N ALA A 351 -22.52 -12.86 2.09
CA ALA A 351 -22.24 -11.54 2.64
C ALA A 351 -20.91 -11.54 3.43
N GLY A 352 -20.27 -10.38 3.47
CA GLY A 352 -19.03 -10.18 4.24
C GLY A 352 -17.74 -10.41 3.46
N PRO A 353 -16.59 -10.37 4.16
CA PRO A 353 -15.26 -10.45 3.56
C PRO A 353 -14.96 -11.83 2.94
N MET A 354 -14.34 -11.83 1.76
CA MET A 354 -13.87 -13.01 1.06
C MET A 354 -12.56 -12.74 0.32
N ASP A 355 -11.78 -13.79 0.10
CA ASP A 355 -10.50 -13.72 -0.60
C ASP A 355 -10.69 -13.61 -2.12
N PRO A 356 -9.75 -13.00 -2.85
CA PRO A 356 -9.73 -13.00 -4.31
C PRO A 356 -9.62 -14.42 -4.87
N PRO A 357 -10.28 -14.73 -5.99
CA PRO A 357 -10.02 -16.00 -6.70
C PRO A 357 -8.57 -16.09 -7.17
N SER A 358 -7.93 -17.23 -6.89
CA SER A 358 -6.51 -17.47 -7.24
C SER A 358 -6.23 -17.29 -8.73
N GLU A 359 -7.18 -17.67 -9.60
CA GLU A 359 -7.06 -17.53 -11.06
C GLU A 359 -6.99 -16.05 -11.49
N LEU A 360 -7.77 -15.18 -10.83
CA LEU A 360 -7.73 -13.75 -11.11
C LEU A 360 -6.40 -13.14 -10.64
N GLU A 361 -5.93 -13.50 -9.46
CA GLU A 361 -4.61 -13.05 -8.99
C GLU A 361 -3.47 -13.50 -9.92
N GLN A 362 -3.49 -14.77 -10.34
CA GLN A 362 -2.49 -15.29 -11.27
C GLN A 362 -2.53 -14.60 -12.64
N ARG A 363 -3.72 -14.26 -13.12
CA ARG A 363 -3.88 -13.48 -14.35
C ARG A 363 -3.22 -12.10 -14.21
N ILE A 364 -3.53 -11.35 -13.16
CA ILE A 364 -2.93 -10.03 -12.91
C ILE A 364 -1.40 -10.15 -12.75
N LEU A 365 -0.94 -11.11 -11.94
CA LEU A 365 0.47 -11.37 -11.76
C LEU A 365 1.19 -11.68 -13.08
N SER A 366 0.58 -12.47 -13.96
CA SER A 366 1.15 -12.80 -15.26
C SER A 366 1.31 -11.57 -16.15
N MET A 367 0.31 -10.68 -16.20
CA MET A 367 0.40 -9.41 -16.94
C MET A 367 1.56 -8.56 -16.41
N THR A 368 1.69 -8.42 -15.08
CA THR A 368 2.76 -7.64 -14.47
C THR A 368 4.15 -8.24 -14.71
N MET A 369 4.27 -9.57 -14.69
CA MET A 369 5.57 -10.24 -14.88
C MET A 369 6.04 -10.27 -16.33
N GLN A 370 5.13 -10.44 -17.30
CA GLN A 370 5.47 -10.59 -18.71
C GLN A 370 5.78 -9.26 -19.37
N ASP A 371 4.99 -8.23 -19.08
CA ASP A 371 5.01 -6.95 -19.78
C ASP A 371 5.57 -5.80 -18.92
N GLY A 372 5.84 -6.07 -17.63
CA GLY A 372 6.27 -5.06 -16.65
C GLY A 372 7.77 -5.04 -16.38
N LEU A 373 8.21 -3.90 -15.83
CA LEU A 373 9.61 -3.64 -15.48
C LEU A 373 10.13 -4.49 -14.32
N ILE A 374 9.25 -4.95 -13.42
CA ILE A 374 9.62 -5.58 -12.15
C ILE A 374 9.47 -7.11 -12.14
N GLY A 375 9.31 -7.73 -13.31
CA GLY A 375 9.20 -9.19 -13.43
C GLY A 375 10.30 -9.97 -12.69
N PRO A 376 11.59 -9.62 -12.87
CA PRO A 376 12.68 -10.26 -12.13
C PRO A 376 12.59 -10.09 -10.61
N GLU A 377 12.20 -8.91 -10.12
CA GLU A 377 12.03 -8.63 -8.69
C GLU A 377 10.88 -9.45 -8.08
N ILE A 378 9.79 -9.60 -8.83
CA ILE A 378 8.67 -10.44 -8.42
C ILE A 378 9.10 -11.91 -8.36
N ALA A 379 9.82 -12.41 -9.37
CA ALA A 379 10.31 -13.78 -9.38
C ALA A 379 11.23 -14.07 -8.19
N GLU A 380 12.13 -13.16 -7.85
CA GLU A 380 12.94 -13.24 -6.63
C GLU A 380 12.08 -13.30 -5.37
N MET A 381 11.11 -12.39 -5.23
CA MET A 381 10.19 -12.35 -4.09
C MET A 381 9.38 -13.64 -3.93
N LEU A 382 8.97 -14.28 -5.06
CA LEU A 382 8.17 -15.50 -5.05
C LEU A 382 8.98 -16.76 -4.81
N SER A 383 10.30 -16.73 -5.07
CA SER A 383 11.20 -17.87 -4.85
C SER A 383 11.62 -18.02 -3.38
N LEU A 384 11.30 -17.07 -2.54
CA LEU A 384 11.60 -16.98 -1.12
C LEU A 384 10.36 -17.31 -0.26
#